data_0c626a55a17fefbf16787daa5d49c440
#
_entry.id   0c626a55a17fefbf16787daa5d49c440
#
_cell.length_a   1.000
_cell.length_b   1.000
_cell.length_c   1.000
_cell.angle_alpha   90.00
_cell.angle_beta   90.00
_cell.angle_gamma   90.00
#
_symmetry.space_group_name_H-M   'P 1'
#
loop_
_entity.id
_entity.type
_entity.pdbx_description
1 polymer ?
#
loop_
_entity_poly.entity_id
_entity_poly.type
_entity_poly.pdbx_seq_one_letter_code
_entity_poly.pdbx_strand_id
1 'polypeptide(L)'
;MVDPIRLELIKNALVMVSDNMMVSVLRTSRSTLVKSNMDFSASILDADGDMVAQGLALPGHLGATMPALRGCLDYYGDDIEAGDILASNDPYAGASHLNDIFMFRPVYKDGERICILGLILHHTDLGGRVAGGQAADSDEIYQEGLRIPPSKIYVQDKPNDTLMRLIEHNTRVPDKVLGDVRAQIAALIAGEAEILKLAKTFGVDELKTYMRALIDYTERLVRNSIRELPDGEAEFTEYNDDDGV
;
A
#
# COMPACT_ATOMS: atom_id res chain seq x y z
N MET A 1 20.99 -2.36 23.20
CA MET A 1 21.56 -3.27 22.18
C MET A 1 20.41 -4.16 21.70
N VAL A 2 20.18 -4.25 20.40
CA VAL A 2 19.08 -5.07 19.82
C VAL A 2 19.48 -6.54 19.93
N ASP A 3 18.59 -7.37 20.50
CA ASP A 3 18.76 -8.82 20.55
C ASP A 3 18.46 -9.42 19.16
N PRO A 4 19.41 -10.12 18.52
CA PRO A 4 19.23 -10.71 17.20
C PRO A 4 18.07 -11.72 17.12
N ILE A 5 17.84 -12.49 18.17
CA ILE A 5 16.75 -13.48 18.22
C ILE A 5 15.40 -12.77 18.23
N ARG A 6 15.27 -11.73 19.04
CA ARG A 6 14.04 -10.91 19.08
C ARG A 6 13.82 -10.15 17.78
N LEU A 7 14.89 -9.65 17.15
CA LEU A 7 14.80 -8.99 15.83
C LEU A 7 14.19 -9.94 14.81
N GLU A 8 14.65 -11.17 14.74
CA GLU A 8 14.14 -12.17 13.82
C GLU A 8 12.69 -12.57 14.14
N LEU A 9 12.34 -12.71 15.42
CA LEU A 9 10.96 -13.01 15.83
C LEU A 9 9.98 -11.89 15.44
N ILE A 10 10.35 -10.64 15.70
CA ILE A 10 9.49 -9.49 15.37
C ILE A 10 9.39 -9.31 13.85
N LYS A 11 10.51 -9.46 13.11
CA LYS A 11 10.51 -9.43 11.65
C LYS A 11 9.52 -10.44 11.08
N ASN A 12 9.62 -11.70 11.50
CA ASN A 12 8.76 -12.77 11.00
C ASN A 12 7.29 -12.55 11.40
N ALA A 13 7.03 -12.00 12.58
CA ALA A 13 5.68 -11.64 13.00
C ALA A 13 5.08 -10.53 12.13
N LEU A 14 5.84 -9.49 11.79
CA LEU A 14 5.38 -8.40 10.91
C LEU A 14 5.16 -8.91 9.47
N VAL A 15 6.06 -9.72 8.93
CA VAL A 15 5.86 -10.34 7.61
C VAL A 15 4.58 -11.18 7.61
N MET A 16 4.35 -11.96 8.66
CA MET A 16 3.13 -12.78 8.78
C MET A 16 1.85 -11.92 8.83
N VAL A 17 1.87 -10.75 9.46
CA VAL A 17 0.72 -9.82 9.43
C VAL A 17 0.45 -9.36 7.99
N SER A 18 1.47 -8.96 7.23
CA SER A 18 1.27 -8.55 5.83
C SER A 18 0.78 -9.71 4.96
N ASP A 19 1.29 -10.93 5.15
CA ASP A 19 0.82 -12.12 4.43
C ASP A 19 -0.64 -12.45 4.78
N ASN A 20 -1.04 -12.33 6.04
CA ASN A 20 -2.43 -12.53 6.47
C ASN A 20 -3.39 -11.49 5.85
N MET A 21 -2.94 -10.23 5.72
CA MET A 21 -3.68 -9.21 4.98
C MET A 21 -3.88 -9.62 3.52
N MET A 22 -2.84 -10.12 2.85
CA MET A 22 -2.94 -10.64 1.47
C MET A 22 -3.90 -11.81 1.36
N VAL A 23 -3.83 -12.78 2.27
CA VAL A 23 -4.77 -13.92 2.32
C VAL A 23 -6.21 -13.44 2.53
N SER A 24 -6.43 -12.42 3.37
CA SER A 24 -7.74 -11.82 3.58
C SER A 24 -8.29 -11.22 2.28
N VAL A 25 -7.48 -10.46 1.54
CA VAL A 25 -7.86 -9.90 0.23
C VAL A 25 -8.21 -11.01 -0.75
N LEU A 26 -7.36 -12.02 -0.93
CA LEU A 26 -7.60 -13.14 -1.85
C LEU A 26 -8.93 -13.87 -1.58
N ARG A 27 -9.27 -14.04 -0.31
CA ARG A 27 -10.50 -14.75 0.09
C ARG A 27 -11.77 -13.94 -0.08
N THR A 28 -11.69 -12.61 0.04
CA THR A 28 -12.88 -11.74 0.11
C THR A 28 -13.09 -10.90 -1.14
N SER A 29 -12.06 -10.71 -1.99
CA SER A 29 -12.15 -9.98 -3.25
C SER A 29 -13.09 -10.64 -4.25
N ARG A 30 -13.53 -9.89 -5.27
CA ARG A 30 -14.48 -10.34 -6.28
C ARG A 30 -13.93 -10.33 -7.71
N SER A 31 -12.90 -9.54 -7.98
CA SER A 31 -12.30 -9.49 -9.33
C SER A 31 -11.37 -10.67 -9.59
N THR A 32 -11.22 -11.02 -10.86
CA THR A 32 -10.24 -12.02 -11.32
C THR A 32 -8.82 -11.49 -11.27
N LEU A 33 -8.63 -10.17 -11.42
CA LEU A 33 -7.32 -9.51 -11.29
C LEU A 33 -6.70 -9.80 -9.92
N VAL A 34 -7.48 -9.65 -8.87
CA VAL A 34 -7.01 -9.95 -7.52
C VAL A 34 -6.88 -11.44 -7.28
N LYS A 35 -7.91 -12.23 -7.62
CA LYS A 35 -7.95 -13.67 -7.30
C LYS A 35 -6.98 -14.53 -8.09
N SER A 36 -6.77 -14.21 -9.36
CA SER A 36 -5.99 -15.05 -10.28
C SER A 36 -4.61 -14.45 -10.57
N ASN A 37 -4.53 -13.14 -10.77
CA ASN A 37 -3.28 -12.48 -11.10
C ASN A 37 -2.53 -11.98 -9.87
N MET A 38 -3.18 -11.95 -8.68
CA MET A 38 -2.62 -11.45 -7.44
C MET A 38 -2.10 -10.00 -7.57
N ASP A 39 -2.86 -9.17 -8.32
CA ASP A 39 -2.46 -7.80 -8.62
C ASP A 39 -2.79 -6.86 -7.44
N PHE A 40 -2.08 -7.07 -6.36
CA PHE A 40 -2.17 -6.29 -5.12
C PHE A 40 -0.93 -6.52 -4.25
N SER A 41 -0.71 -5.64 -3.28
CA SER A 41 0.45 -5.70 -2.38
C SER A 41 0.09 -5.19 -1.01
N ALA A 42 0.61 -5.85 0.03
CA ALA A 42 0.46 -5.46 1.42
C ALA A 42 1.81 -5.09 2.03
N SER A 43 1.82 -4.06 2.87
CA SER A 43 3.01 -3.55 3.55
C SER A 43 2.71 -3.07 4.95
N ILE A 44 3.75 -3.03 5.78
CA ILE A 44 3.75 -2.38 7.09
C ILE A 44 4.85 -1.32 7.06
N LEU A 45 4.46 -0.10 7.39
CA LEU A 45 5.35 1.04 7.51
C LEU A 45 5.45 1.44 8.99
N ASP A 46 6.57 1.99 9.40
CA ASP A 46 6.69 2.52 10.75
C ASP A 46 5.82 3.78 10.97
N ALA A 47 5.88 4.39 12.14
CA ALA A 47 5.10 5.58 12.46
C ALA A 47 5.44 6.79 11.58
N ASP A 48 6.64 6.83 11.00
CA ASP A 48 7.14 7.91 10.15
C ASP A 48 6.87 7.65 8.65
N GLY A 49 6.44 6.44 8.29
CA GLY A 49 6.08 6.03 6.94
C GLY A 49 7.20 5.33 6.18
N ASP A 50 8.25 4.88 6.87
CA ASP A 50 9.30 4.04 6.28
C ASP A 50 8.88 2.57 6.25
N MET A 51 9.11 1.87 5.13
CA MET A 51 8.67 0.48 4.97
C MET A 51 9.51 -0.48 5.82
N VAL A 52 8.83 -1.25 6.68
CA VAL A 52 9.43 -2.21 7.62
C VAL A 52 9.26 -3.65 7.14
N ALA A 53 8.08 -3.99 6.65
CA ALA A 53 7.74 -5.32 6.18
C ALA A 53 6.78 -5.27 5.01
N GLN A 54 6.82 -6.33 4.20
CA GLN A 54 5.94 -6.50 3.05
C GLN A 54 5.58 -7.97 2.90
N GLY A 55 4.40 -8.25 2.37
CA GLY A 55 4.01 -9.57 1.91
C GLY A 55 4.66 -9.92 0.58
N LEU A 56 4.42 -11.13 0.09
CA LEU A 56 4.83 -11.55 -1.25
C LEU A 56 4.04 -10.75 -2.28
N ALA A 57 4.65 -9.74 -2.90
CA ALA A 57 3.97 -8.66 -3.60
C ALA A 57 4.64 -8.30 -4.92
N LEU A 58 3.95 -7.51 -5.73
CA LEU A 58 4.50 -6.94 -6.96
C LEU A 58 5.51 -5.82 -6.61
N PRO A 59 6.78 -5.93 -7.06
CA PRO A 59 7.81 -4.94 -6.70
C PRO A 59 7.45 -3.49 -7.11
N GLY A 60 6.77 -3.31 -8.26
CA GLY A 60 6.33 -2.00 -8.73
C GLY A 60 5.39 -1.28 -7.76
N HIS A 61 4.45 -1.99 -7.16
CA HIS A 61 3.54 -1.45 -6.14
C HIS A 61 4.31 -0.95 -4.91
N LEU A 62 5.29 -1.73 -4.46
CA LEU A 62 6.06 -1.39 -3.26
C LEU A 62 6.87 -0.12 -3.44
N GLY A 63 7.41 0.11 -4.64
CA GLY A 63 8.11 1.36 -4.98
C GLY A 63 7.24 2.60 -4.88
N ALA A 64 5.95 2.50 -5.21
CA ALA A 64 4.99 3.60 -5.14
C ALA A 64 4.34 3.78 -3.75
N THR A 65 4.44 2.79 -2.85
CA THR A 65 3.77 2.81 -1.53
C THR A 65 4.18 4.01 -0.68
N MET A 66 5.48 4.23 -0.50
CA MET A 66 5.98 5.33 0.34
C MET A 66 5.65 6.71 -0.24
N PRO A 67 5.86 6.98 -1.55
CA PRO A 67 5.40 8.24 -2.16
C PRO A 67 3.91 8.50 -2.00
N ALA A 68 3.04 7.50 -2.22
CA ALA A 68 1.60 7.63 -2.08
C ALA A 68 1.18 7.89 -0.62
N LEU A 69 1.81 7.20 0.35
CA LEU A 69 1.60 7.49 1.77
C LEU A 69 2.05 8.92 2.10
N ARG A 70 3.23 9.34 1.61
CA ARG A 70 3.75 10.68 1.86
C ARG A 70 2.78 11.74 1.36
N GLY A 71 2.22 11.59 0.15
CA GLY A 71 1.19 12.48 -0.36
C GLY A 71 -0.04 12.58 0.54
N CYS A 72 -0.47 11.49 1.15
CA CYS A 72 -1.55 11.49 2.13
C CYS A 72 -1.15 12.18 3.44
N LEU A 73 0.04 11.89 3.97
CA LEU A 73 0.54 12.50 5.21
C LEU A 73 0.76 14.01 5.05
N ASP A 74 1.31 14.45 3.93
CA ASP A 74 1.54 15.88 3.64
C ASP A 74 0.23 16.65 3.52
N TYR A 75 -0.83 16.01 2.98
CA TYR A 75 -2.14 16.65 2.83
C TYR A 75 -2.87 16.78 4.17
N TYR A 76 -2.87 15.71 4.99
CA TYR A 76 -3.66 15.69 6.23
C TYR A 76 -2.89 16.17 7.46
N GLY A 77 -1.55 16.08 7.47
CA GLY A 77 -0.74 16.50 8.61
C GLY A 77 -1.19 15.81 9.91
N ASP A 78 -1.59 16.62 10.87
CA ASP A 78 -2.07 16.15 12.18
C ASP A 78 -3.56 15.72 12.18
N ASP A 79 -4.29 15.95 11.08
CA ASP A 79 -5.69 15.52 10.94
C ASP A 79 -5.77 14.06 10.50
N ILE A 80 -5.16 13.15 11.26
CA ILE A 80 -5.22 11.71 11.08
C ILE A 80 -5.46 11.06 12.43
N GLU A 81 -6.59 10.36 12.57
CA GLU A 81 -7.02 9.78 13.83
C GLU A 81 -7.14 8.25 13.76
N ALA A 82 -7.28 7.61 14.94
CA ALA A 82 -7.57 6.19 15.03
C ALA A 82 -8.88 5.86 14.32
N GLY A 83 -8.88 4.79 13.53
CA GLY A 83 -10.03 4.37 12.74
C GLY A 83 -10.11 5.02 11.36
N ASP A 84 -9.25 5.99 11.03
CA ASP A 84 -9.16 6.52 9.68
C ASP A 84 -8.54 5.51 8.71
N ILE A 85 -9.00 5.52 7.45
CA ILE A 85 -8.33 4.88 6.33
C ILE A 85 -8.17 5.94 5.26
N LEU A 86 -6.91 6.26 4.94
CA LEU A 86 -6.55 7.15 3.86
C LEU A 86 -6.59 6.38 2.54
N ALA A 87 -6.97 7.03 1.46
CA ALA A 87 -6.98 6.45 0.12
C ALA A 87 -6.52 7.46 -0.92
N SER A 88 -5.77 7.01 -1.91
CA SER A 88 -5.39 7.80 -3.08
C SER A 88 -5.07 6.87 -4.25
N ASN A 89 -5.34 7.33 -5.47
CA ASN A 89 -4.81 6.74 -6.70
C ASN A 89 -4.18 7.80 -7.62
N ASP A 90 -3.97 9.02 -7.09
CA ASP A 90 -3.48 10.16 -7.86
C ASP A 90 -1.96 10.07 -8.09
N PRO A 91 -1.49 9.87 -9.34
CA PRO A 91 -0.05 9.83 -9.64
C PRO A 91 0.69 11.11 -9.27
N TYR A 92 0.01 12.26 -9.31
CA TYR A 92 0.61 13.54 -8.92
C TYR A 92 0.72 13.72 -7.40
N ALA A 93 0.07 12.83 -6.63
CA ALA A 93 0.22 12.72 -5.18
C ALA A 93 1.03 11.48 -4.76
N GLY A 94 1.79 10.88 -5.68
CA GLY A 94 2.72 9.79 -5.40
C GLY A 94 2.20 8.37 -5.69
N ALA A 95 0.95 8.19 -6.14
CA ALA A 95 0.45 6.88 -6.58
C ALA A 95 1.04 6.48 -7.94
N SER A 96 0.76 5.26 -8.44
CA SER A 96 1.26 4.73 -9.71
C SER A 96 0.41 5.15 -10.90
N HIS A 97 -0.80 4.60 -11.01
CA HIS A 97 -1.80 4.90 -12.03
C HIS A 97 -3.22 4.77 -11.45
N LEU A 98 -4.24 5.27 -12.17
CA LEU A 98 -5.57 5.45 -11.59
C LEU A 98 -6.23 4.13 -11.13
N ASN A 99 -5.93 3.01 -11.75
CA ASN A 99 -6.52 1.72 -11.37
C ASN A 99 -5.99 1.18 -10.03
N ASP A 100 -4.83 1.65 -9.57
CA ASP A 100 -4.24 1.26 -8.29
C ASP A 100 -4.74 2.15 -7.17
N ILE A 101 -5.70 1.68 -6.37
CA ILE A 101 -6.09 2.40 -5.17
C ILE A 101 -5.17 1.98 -4.02
N PHE A 102 -4.39 2.95 -3.54
CA PHE A 102 -3.60 2.85 -2.33
C PHE A 102 -4.47 3.16 -1.13
N MET A 103 -4.46 2.29 -0.14
CA MET A 103 -5.12 2.54 1.13
C MET A 103 -4.14 2.39 2.29
N PHE A 104 -4.24 3.30 3.25
CA PHE A 104 -3.37 3.32 4.43
C PHE A 104 -4.22 3.41 5.69
N ARG A 105 -3.96 2.51 6.65
CA ARG A 105 -4.58 2.54 7.96
C ARG A 105 -3.53 2.75 9.05
N PRO A 106 -3.44 3.96 9.63
CA PRO A 106 -2.61 4.21 10.79
C PRO A 106 -3.12 3.42 11.99
N VAL A 107 -2.22 2.74 12.68
CA VAL A 107 -2.52 1.93 13.88
C VAL A 107 -2.11 2.71 15.11
N TYR A 108 -3.07 2.95 16.00
CA TYR A 108 -2.87 3.68 17.25
C TYR A 108 -3.05 2.78 18.46
N LYS A 109 -2.27 3.06 19.51
CA LYS A 109 -2.49 2.51 20.84
C LYS A 109 -2.17 3.56 21.88
N ASP A 110 -3.09 3.75 22.83
CA ASP A 110 -2.97 4.72 23.93
C ASP A 110 -2.69 6.16 23.44
N GLY A 111 -3.24 6.52 22.27
CA GLY A 111 -3.07 7.83 21.62
C GLY A 111 -1.79 7.99 20.80
N GLU A 112 -0.92 6.98 20.76
CA GLU A 112 0.32 6.99 19.97
C GLU A 112 0.19 6.17 18.71
N ARG A 113 0.64 6.70 17.56
CA ARG A 113 0.73 5.97 16.30
C ARG A 113 1.91 5.00 16.35
N ILE A 114 1.63 3.70 16.23
CA ILE A 114 2.63 2.62 16.26
C ILE A 114 3.25 2.39 14.89
N CYS A 115 2.40 2.26 13.88
CA CYS A 115 2.77 1.96 12.50
C CYS A 115 1.63 2.34 11.56
N ILE A 116 1.84 2.17 10.26
CA ILE A 116 0.83 2.36 9.22
C ILE A 116 0.77 1.08 8.39
N LEU A 117 -0.43 0.53 8.21
CA LEU A 117 -0.67 -0.58 7.28
C LEU A 117 -0.97 -0.01 5.90
N GLY A 118 -0.29 -0.53 4.88
CA GLY A 118 -0.50 -0.16 3.48
C GLY A 118 -1.04 -1.34 2.68
N LEU A 119 -2.00 -1.07 1.82
CA LEU A 119 -2.54 -2.05 0.89
C LEU A 119 -2.85 -1.38 -0.44
N ILE A 120 -2.25 -1.91 -1.52
CA ILE A 120 -2.49 -1.47 -2.89
C ILE A 120 -3.25 -2.56 -3.59
N LEU A 121 -4.22 -2.19 -4.40
CA LEU A 121 -5.01 -3.13 -5.16
C LEU A 121 -5.40 -2.53 -6.51
N HIS A 122 -5.09 -3.27 -7.58
CA HIS A 122 -5.47 -2.92 -8.94
C HIS A 122 -6.95 -3.23 -9.17
N HIS A 123 -7.74 -2.19 -9.42
CA HIS A 123 -9.18 -2.29 -9.67
C HIS A 123 -9.48 -2.49 -11.16
N THR A 124 -10.45 -3.35 -11.44
CA THR A 124 -10.80 -3.77 -12.81
C THR A 124 -11.25 -2.61 -13.69
N ASP A 125 -11.91 -1.60 -13.13
CA ASP A 125 -12.44 -0.45 -13.88
C ASP A 125 -12.76 0.68 -12.92
N LEU A 126 -12.21 1.84 -13.15
CA LEU A 126 -12.53 3.07 -12.44
C LEU A 126 -13.07 4.16 -13.39
N GLY A 127 -13.68 3.76 -14.49
CA GLY A 127 -14.23 4.67 -15.50
C GLY A 127 -13.23 4.95 -16.63
N GLY A 128 -13.20 6.19 -17.07
CA GLY A 128 -12.42 6.60 -18.22
C GLY A 128 -13.11 6.29 -19.57
N ARG A 129 -12.43 6.61 -20.66
CA ARG A 129 -13.01 6.49 -22.02
C ARG A 129 -13.11 5.05 -22.53
N VAL A 130 -12.30 4.14 -21.98
CA VAL A 130 -12.36 2.70 -22.30
C VAL A 130 -12.53 1.88 -21.04
N ALA A 131 -13.07 0.65 -21.17
CA ALA A 131 -13.17 -0.26 -20.04
C ALA A 131 -11.76 -0.65 -19.56
N GLY A 132 -11.52 -0.58 -18.23
CA GLY A 132 -10.23 -0.83 -17.65
C GLY A 132 -9.26 0.38 -17.64
N GLY A 133 -9.64 1.51 -18.26
CA GLY A 133 -8.91 2.79 -18.16
C GLY A 133 -7.60 2.89 -18.96
N GLN A 134 -7.11 1.80 -19.55
CA GLN A 134 -5.80 1.76 -20.21
C GLN A 134 -5.94 1.77 -21.74
N ALA A 135 -6.12 2.95 -22.32
CA ALA A 135 -6.11 3.11 -23.76
C ALA A 135 -4.74 3.64 -24.22
N ALA A 136 -4.11 2.96 -25.19
CA ALA A 136 -2.77 3.30 -25.69
C ALA A 136 -2.68 4.71 -26.31
N ASP A 137 -3.82 5.25 -26.77
CA ASP A 137 -3.96 6.56 -27.39
C ASP A 137 -4.57 7.61 -26.44
N SER A 138 -4.50 7.42 -25.13
CA SER A 138 -4.83 8.44 -24.13
C SER A 138 -3.72 9.48 -24.06
N ASP A 139 -4.07 10.76 -24.11
CA ASP A 139 -3.16 11.90 -24.08
C ASP A 139 -3.34 12.80 -22.85
N GLU A 140 -4.35 12.49 -22.02
CA GLU A 140 -4.56 13.18 -20.74
C GLU A 140 -5.16 12.22 -19.70
N ILE A 141 -4.80 12.42 -18.43
CA ILE A 141 -5.18 11.55 -17.31
C ILE A 141 -6.71 11.48 -17.09
N TYR A 142 -7.47 12.49 -17.47
CA TYR A 142 -8.93 12.51 -17.34
C TYR A 142 -9.61 11.46 -18.22
N GLN A 143 -8.93 10.94 -19.22
CA GLN A 143 -9.42 9.85 -20.08
C GLN A 143 -9.28 8.46 -19.44
N GLU A 144 -8.43 8.33 -18.39
CA GLU A 144 -8.11 7.05 -17.78
C GLU A 144 -9.11 6.62 -16.69
N GLY A 145 -9.77 7.57 -16.01
CA GLY A 145 -10.78 7.23 -15.01
C GLY A 145 -10.91 8.20 -13.85
N LEU A 146 -11.53 7.71 -12.78
CA LEU A 146 -11.73 8.48 -11.56
C LEU A 146 -10.39 8.68 -10.83
N ARG A 147 -9.95 9.93 -10.74
CA ARG A 147 -8.79 10.32 -9.94
C ARG A 147 -9.24 10.68 -8.52
N ILE A 148 -8.72 9.95 -7.54
CA ILE A 148 -8.96 10.13 -6.12
C ILE A 148 -7.71 10.77 -5.50
N PRO A 149 -7.72 12.08 -5.21
CA PRO A 149 -6.63 12.70 -4.47
C PRO A 149 -6.57 12.15 -3.04
N PRO A 150 -5.53 12.46 -2.24
CA PRO A 150 -5.50 12.09 -0.83
C PRO A 150 -6.84 12.34 -0.14
N SER A 151 -7.50 11.28 0.28
CA SER A 151 -8.88 11.30 0.80
C SER A 151 -9.01 10.31 1.97
N LYS A 152 -9.91 10.57 2.91
CA LYS A 152 -10.29 9.59 3.93
C LYS A 152 -11.47 8.76 3.39
N ILE A 153 -11.24 7.48 3.07
CA ILE A 153 -12.32 6.56 2.67
C ILE A 153 -13.10 6.05 3.88
N TYR A 154 -12.44 6.02 5.05
CA TYR A 154 -13.06 5.82 6.37
C TYR A 154 -12.60 6.94 7.28
N VAL A 155 -13.52 7.44 8.10
CA VAL A 155 -13.31 8.45 9.13
C VAL A 155 -13.74 7.84 10.46
N GLN A 156 -12.79 7.58 11.36
CA GLN A 156 -13.06 7.00 12.68
C GLN A 156 -13.98 5.76 12.60
N ASP A 157 -13.55 4.76 11.82
CA ASP A 157 -14.25 3.51 11.54
C ASP A 157 -15.62 3.63 10.81
N LYS A 158 -15.94 4.80 10.29
CA LYS A 158 -17.16 5.02 9.51
C LYS A 158 -16.84 5.26 8.04
N PRO A 159 -17.55 4.61 7.10
CA PRO A 159 -17.34 4.84 5.68
C PRO A 159 -17.66 6.29 5.28
N ASN A 160 -16.85 6.82 4.37
CA ASN A 160 -17.18 8.04 3.65
C ASN A 160 -18.14 7.69 2.51
N ASP A 161 -19.44 7.80 2.78
CA ASP A 161 -20.49 7.43 1.82
C ASP A 161 -20.39 8.20 0.50
N THR A 162 -19.93 9.45 0.53
CA THR A 162 -19.76 10.24 -0.68
C THR A 162 -18.67 9.64 -1.58
N LEU A 163 -17.50 9.31 -1.02
CA LEU A 163 -16.41 8.72 -1.79
C LEU A 163 -16.80 7.30 -2.29
N MET A 164 -17.44 6.49 -1.44
CA MET A 164 -17.93 5.17 -1.85
C MET A 164 -18.91 5.26 -3.03
N ARG A 165 -19.84 6.21 -3.00
CA ARG A 165 -20.78 6.45 -4.10
C ARG A 165 -20.10 7.02 -5.35
N LEU A 166 -19.08 7.86 -5.22
CA LEU A 166 -18.30 8.32 -6.36
C LEU A 166 -17.60 7.14 -7.07
N ILE A 167 -17.02 6.21 -6.32
CA ILE A 167 -16.43 5.00 -6.89
C ILE A 167 -17.50 4.15 -7.57
N GLU A 168 -18.64 3.90 -6.89
CA GLU A 168 -19.75 3.10 -7.41
C GLU A 168 -20.27 3.60 -8.76
N HIS A 169 -20.48 4.91 -8.87
CA HIS A 169 -21.11 5.52 -10.05
C HIS A 169 -20.13 5.84 -11.19
N ASN A 170 -18.82 5.69 -10.97
CA ASN A 170 -17.80 5.91 -11.99
C ASN A 170 -17.19 4.60 -12.56
N THR A 171 -17.66 3.44 -12.13
CA THR A 171 -17.22 2.15 -12.68
C THR A 171 -18.34 1.45 -13.46
N ARG A 172 -17.96 0.68 -14.47
CA ARG A 172 -18.90 -0.16 -15.25
C ARG A 172 -19.26 -1.47 -14.56
N VAL A 173 -18.49 -1.85 -13.52
CA VAL A 173 -18.63 -3.13 -12.80
C VAL A 173 -18.66 -2.91 -11.27
N PRO A 174 -19.65 -2.15 -10.76
CA PRO A 174 -19.67 -1.68 -9.37
C PRO A 174 -19.60 -2.82 -8.34
N ASP A 175 -20.27 -3.94 -8.58
CA ASP A 175 -20.25 -5.10 -7.65
C ASP A 175 -18.84 -5.67 -7.46
N LYS A 176 -18.02 -5.69 -8.50
CA LYS A 176 -16.64 -6.16 -8.43
C LYS A 176 -15.76 -5.14 -7.72
N VAL A 177 -15.78 -3.89 -8.17
CA VAL A 177 -14.93 -2.82 -7.63
C VAL A 177 -15.24 -2.55 -6.17
N LEU A 178 -16.51 -2.36 -5.80
CA LEU A 178 -16.88 -2.17 -4.39
C LEU A 178 -16.61 -3.41 -3.54
N GLY A 179 -16.73 -4.61 -4.12
CA GLY A 179 -16.35 -5.85 -3.46
C GLY A 179 -14.86 -5.87 -3.11
N ASP A 180 -14.02 -5.46 -4.04
CA ASP A 180 -12.56 -5.39 -3.85
C ASP A 180 -12.15 -4.24 -2.91
N VAL A 181 -12.77 -3.07 -3.01
CA VAL A 181 -12.60 -1.96 -2.04
C VAL A 181 -12.92 -2.43 -0.61
N ARG A 182 -14.04 -3.14 -0.41
CA ARG A 182 -14.40 -3.68 0.91
C ARG A 182 -13.43 -4.77 1.39
N ALA A 183 -12.91 -5.59 0.48
CA ALA A 183 -11.89 -6.59 0.79
C ALA A 183 -10.60 -5.93 1.28
N GLN A 184 -10.19 -4.85 0.64
CA GLN A 184 -9.03 -4.04 1.01
C GLN A 184 -9.20 -3.43 2.41
N ILE A 185 -10.34 -2.80 2.67
CA ILE A 185 -10.68 -2.22 3.97
C ILE A 185 -10.70 -3.29 5.07
N ALA A 186 -11.35 -4.44 4.82
CA ALA A 186 -11.43 -5.53 5.78
C ALA A 186 -10.06 -6.12 6.13
N ALA A 187 -9.16 -6.23 5.14
CA ALA A 187 -7.80 -6.70 5.35
C ALA A 187 -6.98 -5.73 6.23
N LEU A 188 -7.12 -4.42 6.01
CA LEU A 188 -6.47 -3.40 6.85
C LEU A 188 -6.97 -3.45 8.31
N ILE A 189 -8.27 -3.60 8.51
CA ILE A 189 -8.87 -3.73 9.87
C ILE A 189 -8.37 -5.01 10.55
N ALA A 190 -8.29 -6.13 9.83
CA ALA A 190 -7.75 -7.38 10.36
C ALA A 190 -6.27 -7.25 10.73
N GLY A 191 -5.48 -6.62 9.86
CA GLY A 191 -4.06 -6.33 10.11
C GLY A 191 -3.83 -5.46 11.35
N GLU A 192 -4.65 -4.41 11.55
CA GLU A 192 -4.59 -3.60 12.77
C GLU A 192 -4.79 -4.46 14.03
N ALA A 193 -5.79 -5.33 14.04
CA ALA A 193 -6.04 -6.21 15.18
C ALA A 193 -4.83 -7.13 15.48
N GLU A 194 -4.11 -7.58 14.46
CA GLU A 194 -2.89 -8.38 14.63
C GLU A 194 -1.71 -7.53 15.15
N ILE A 195 -1.49 -6.33 14.64
CA ILE A 195 -0.48 -5.40 15.16
C ILE A 195 -0.74 -5.08 16.63
N LEU A 196 -2.00 -4.83 17.02
CA LEU A 196 -2.35 -4.56 18.42
C LEU A 196 -2.07 -5.77 19.34
N LYS A 197 -2.20 -7.02 18.84
CA LYS A 197 -1.77 -8.22 19.57
C LYS A 197 -0.25 -8.26 19.73
N LEU A 198 0.51 -7.93 18.68
CA LEU A 198 1.98 -7.84 18.76
C LEU A 198 2.40 -6.75 19.78
N ALA A 199 1.77 -5.59 19.72
CA ALA A 199 2.03 -4.50 20.67
C ALA A 199 1.67 -4.89 22.14
N LYS A 200 0.66 -5.74 22.33
CA LYS A 200 0.38 -6.31 23.67
C LYS A 200 1.43 -7.32 24.13
N THR A 201 2.01 -8.08 23.19
CA THR A 201 2.98 -9.14 23.49
C THR A 201 4.38 -8.60 23.74
N PHE A 202 4.84 -7.67 22.92
CA PHE A 202 6.19 -7.12 22.97
C PHE A 202 6.28 -5.77 23.68
N GLY A 203 5.17 -5.01 23.76
CA GLY A 203 5.16 -3.60 24.15
C GLY A 203 5.32 -2.69 22.94
N VAL A 204 4.74 -1.48 23.01
CA VAL A 204 4.78 -0.48 21.93
C VAL A 204 6.20 0.00 21.64
N ASP A 205 6.94 0.40 22.70
CA ASP A 205 8.29 0.94 22.58
C ASP A 205 9.26 -0.08 21.99
N GLU A 206 9.15 -1.34 22.44
CA GLU A 206 9.98 -2.42 21.91
C GLU A 206 9.66 -2.64 20.43
N LEU A 207 8.38 -2.75 20.06
CA LEU A 207 7.98 -2.96 18.66
C LEU A 207 8.50 -1.85 17.75
N LYS A 208 8.36 -0.58 18.13
CA LYS A 208 8.90 0.57 17.38
C LYS A 208 10.43 0.53 17.29
N THR A 209 11.11 0.20 18.38
CA THR A 209 12.57 0.06 18.40
C THR A 209 13.05 -1.00 17.41
N TYR A 210 12.37 -2.15 17.38
CA TYR A 210 12.76 -3.24 16.48
C TYR A 210 12.36 -2.97 15.01
N MET A 211 11.26 -2.25 14.75
CA MET A 211 10.94 -1.76 13.42
C MET A 211 12.07 -0.89 12.85
N ARG A 212 12.55 0.08 13.64
CA ARG A 212 13.69 0.91 13.23
C ARG A 212 14.97 0.09 13.04
N ALA A 213 15.24 -0.85 13.93
CA ALA A 213 16.40 -1.72 13.83
C ALA A 213 16.38 -2.62 12.58
N LEU A 214 15.21 -3.03 12.10
CA LEU A 214 15.04 -3.78 10.85
C LEU A 214 15.41 -2.93 9.63
N ILE A 215 14.97 -1.66 9.60
CA ILE A 215 15.35 -0.71 8.54
C ILE A 215 16.86 -0.52 8.52
N ASP A 216 17.47 -0.23 9.68
CA ASP A 216 18.92 -0.04 9.81
C ASP A 216 19.71 -1.31 9.44
N TYR A 217 19.18 -2.49 9.74
CA TYR A 217 19.79 -3.78 9.36
C TYR A 217 19.75 -3.96 7.85
N THR A 218 18.59 -3.72 7.21
CA THR A 218 18.42 -3.84 5.76
C THR A 218 19.31 -2.85 5.01
N GLU A 219 19.39 -1.60 5.48
CA GLU A 219 20.29 -0.60 4.90
C GLU A 219 21.75 -1.09 4.91
N ARG A 220 22.22 -1.64 6.04
CA ARG A 220 23.59 -2.18 6.12
C ARG A 220 23.83 -3.34 5.15
N LEU A 221 22.86 -4.24 5.00
CA LEU A 221 22.96 -5.36 4.04
C LEU A 221 23.08 -4.84 2.61
N VAL A 222 22.20 -3.93 2.19
CA VAL A 222 22.19 -3.37 0.85
C VAL A 222 23.51 -2.61 0.56
N ARG A 223 23.96 -1.79 1.51
CA ARG A 223 25.24 -1.08 1.37
C ARG A 223 26.43 -2.02 1.26
N ASN A 224 26.42 -3.15 1.97
CA ASN A 224 27.48 -4.14 1.85
C ASN A 224 27.45 -4.82 0.46
N SER A 225 26.26 -5.20 -0.02
CA SER A 225 26.11 -5.80 -1.36
C SER A 225 26.58 -4.83 -2.47
N ILE A 226 26.27 -3.53 -2.34
CA ILE A 226 26.74 -2.52 -3.29
C ILE A 226 28.28 -2.41 -3.26
N ARG A 227 28.92 -2.50 -2.09
CA ARG A 227 30.39 -2.45 -1.98
C ARG A 227 31.09 -3.66 -2.60
N GLU A 228 30.41 -4.78 -2.77
CA GLU A 228 30.92 -5.97 -3.43
C GLU A 228 30.88 -5.86 -4.97
N LEU A 229 30.13 -4.89 -5.51
CA LEU A 229 30.11 -4.64 -6.94
C LEU A 229 31.43 -3.98 -7.37
N PRO A 230 32.00 -4.39 -8.50
CA PRO A 230 33.19 -3.74 -9.01
C PRO A 230 32.87 -2.30 -9.44
N ASP A 231 33.80 -1.38 -9.15
CA ASP A 231 33.75 -0.02 -9.72
C ASP A 231 33.98 -0.09 -11.23
N GLY A 232 33.13 0.62 -11.97
CA GLY A 232 33.21 0.63 -13.43
C GLY A 232 32.04 1.37 -14.07
N GLU A 233 32.17 1.57 -15.36
CA GLU A 233 31.09 2.08 -16.21
C GLU A 233 30.49 0.90 -17.00
N ALA A 234 29.16 0.88 -17.12
CA ALA A 234 28.44 -0.04 -17.97
C ALA A 234 27.48 0.76 -18.84
N GLU A 235 27.50 0.47 -20.14
CA GLU A 235 26.56 1.07 -21.10
C GLU A 235 25.67 -0.04 -21.66
N PHE A 236 24.37 0.22 -21.68
CA PHE A 236 23.38 -0.65 -22.30
C PHE A 236 22.42 0.20 -23.12
N THR A 237 22.14 -0.22 -24.34
CA THR A 237 21.18 0.45 -25.22
C THR A 237 20.02 -0.48 -25.47
N GLU A 238 18.81 -0.01 -25.16
CA GLU A 238 17.56 -0.71 -25.43
C GLU A 238 16.71 0.16 -26.37
N TYR A 239 15.98 -0.48 -27.24
CA TYR A 239 15.06 0.18 -28.15
C TYR A 239 13.64 -0.27 -27.79
N ASN A 240 12.73 0.69 -27.71
CA ASN A 240 11.31 0.37 -27.71
C ASN A 240 10.89 -0.21 -29.04
N ASP A 241 9.84 -1.02 -29.05
CA ASP A 241 9.25 -1.50 -30.29
C ASP A 241 8.82 -0.31 -31.16
N ASP A 242 8.97 -0.47 -32.48
CA ASP A 242 8.56 0.51 -33.47
C ASP A 242 7.01 0.64 -33.41
N ASP A 243 6.52 1.85 -33.22
CA ASP A 243 5.10 2.19 -33.21
C ASP A 243 4.48 2.32 -34.61
N GLY A 244 5.27 2.12 -35.65
CA GLY A 244 4.84 2.16 -37.05
C GLY A 244 4.62 3.56 -37.60
N VAL A 245 5.16 4.62 -36.96
CA VAL A 245 5.07 6.03 -37.41
C VAL A 245 6.37 6.48 -38.05
#